data_a308ef9b0342d9951f4a94fe3f888586
#
_entry.id   a308ef9b0342d9951f4a94fe3f888586
#
_cell.length_a   1.000
_cell.length_b   1.000
_cell.length_c   1.000
_cell.angle_alpha   90.00
_cell.angle_beta   90.00
_cell.angle_gamma   90.00
#
_symmetry.space_group_name_H-M   'P 1'
#
loop_
_entity.id
_entity.type
_entity.pdbx_description
1 polymer ?
#
loop_
_entity_poly.entity_id
_entity_poly.type
_entity_poly.pdbx_seq_one_letter_code
_entity_poly.pdbx_strand_id
1 'polypeptide(L)'
;MKGIKHMHEIGEVCFGKEVLPKEVLQWIAKENLWNLWVPESHGGLEMSLTDGLELLRSLAQMDGSLGWTVTLCSGANFFVGNLPKEVGHELFNGNNRPIFGGSGGVFGTADKVGDGYVINGTWKYATGAPYLTHFTLNAKIRENGADVLMDDGTSMVRSFLLKKEQVEIIHDWNTMGLRATATDSFEVNSQWVDGKYSFVYNQFYLPQPIFKIPFSVFADLTLWVNYIGMAERFLKETQLIVADKGILKDLQNILLDGIKECMGDGERIQFMVMEAQNTPEYHVEKIHQNASRSVRSLTYEIIRVFPTLGIRAGTMDHPLNQVFRDYFTATQHHIFSPLGRRNQL
;
A
#
# COMPACT_ATOMS: atom_id res chain seq x y z
N MET A 1 7.41 -16.23 -21.55
CA MET A 1 6.82 -15.35 -22.62
C MET A 1 5.29 -15.24 -22.58
N LYS A 2 4.50 -16.28 -22.23
CA LYS A 2 3.02 -16.14 -22.12
C LYS A 2 2.59 -15.15 -20.99
N GLY A 3 3.29 -15.12 -19.86
CA GLY A 3 2.96 -14.22 -18.74
C GLY A 3 3.14 -12.75 -19.07
N ILE A 4 4.23 -12.36 -19.75
CA ILE A 4 4.53 -10.94 -20.06
C ILE A 4 3.51 -10.36 -21.05
N LYS A 5 3.09 -11.13 -22.05
CA LYS A 5 2.07 -10.68 -23.01
C LYS A 5 0.73 -10.42 -22.32
N HIS A 6 0.35 -11.32 -21.42
CA HIS A 6 -0.89 -11.18 -20.65
C HIS A 6 -0.84 -9.99 -19.67
N MET A 7 0.31 -9.73 -19.04
CA MET A 7 0.49 -8.55 -18.18
C MET A 7 0.30 -7.24 -18.94
N HIS A 8 0.85 -7.12 -20.16
CA HIS A 8 0.65 -5.92 -20.98
C HIS A 8 -0.83 -5.68 -21.32
N GLU A 9 -1.55 -6.73 -21.67
CA GLU A 9 -3.00 -6.67 -21.96
C GLU A 9 -3.79 -6.18 -20.73
N ILE A 10 -3.43 -6.58 -19.51
CA ILE A 10 -4.06 -6.11 -18.26
C ILE A 10 -3.86 -4.59 -18.06
N GLY A 11 -2.65 -4.07 -18.32
CA GLY A 11 -2.39 -2.64 -18.23
C GLY A 11 -3.23 -1.80 -19.22
N GLU A 12 -3.45 -2.31 -20.43
CA GLU A 12 -4.31 -1.65 -21.42
C GLU A 12 -5.79 -1.62 -20.97
N VAL A 13 -6.25 -2.70 -20.33
CA VAL A 13 -7.62 -2.79 -19.80
C VAL A 13 -7.85 -1.81 -18.64
N CYS A 14 -6.83 -1.52 -17.83
CA CYS A 14 -6.90 -0.55 -16.72
C CYS A 14 -6.96 0.90 -17.22
N PHE A 15 -6.47 1.19 -18.42
CA PHE A 15 -6.34 2.56 -18.90
C PHE A 15 -7.68 3.30 -18.93
N GLY A 16 -7.71 4.51 -18.36
CA GLY A 16 -8.87 5.40 -18.36
C GLY A 16 -10.03 4.97 -17.46
N LYS A 17 -9.87 3.91 -16.64
CA LYS A 17 -10.95 3.43 -15.78
C LYS A 17 -11.03 4.20 -14.46
N GLU A 18 -12.23 4.27 -13.91
CA GLU A 18 -12.51 4.88 -12.60
C GLU A 18 -12.64 3.83 -11.49
N VAL A 19 -12.80 2.57 -11.87
CA VAL A 19 -12.78 1.39 -11.00
C VAL A 19 -12.02 0.29 -11.72
N LEU A 20 -11.37 -0.61 -11.00
CA LEU A 20 -10.71 -1.76 -11.62
C LEU A 20 -11.76 -2.66 -12.29
N PRO A 21 -11.60 -2.97 -13.60
CA PRO A 21 -12.50 -3.84 -14.32
C PRO A 21 -12.60 -5.23 -13.69
N LYS A 22 -13.77 -5.86 -13.82
CA LYS A 22 -14.02 -7.20 -13.25
C LYS A 22 -13.00 -8.24 -13.70
N GLU A 23 -12.57 -8.19 -14.95
CA GLU A 23 -11.55 -9.09 -15.51
C GLU A 23 -10.18 -8.89 -14.87
N VAL A 24 -9.82 -7.63 -14.52
CA VAL A 24 -8.59 -7.32 -13.78
C VAL A 24 -8.66 -7.86 -12.36
N LEU A 25 -9.79 -7.67 -11.67
CA LEU A 25 -10.01 -8.22 -10.32
C LEU A 25 -9.97 -9.76 -10.33
N GLN A 26 -10.54 -10.40 -11.36
CA GLN A 26 -10.47 -11.85 -11.54
C GLN A 26 -9.04 -12.32 -11.79
N TRP A 27 -8.26 -11.57 -12.58
CA TRP A 27 -6.86 -11.87 -12.81
C TRP A 27 -6.04 -11.75 -11.52
N ILE A 28 -6.20 -10.66 -10.75
CA ILE A 28 -5.54 -10.48 -9.44
C ILE A 28 -5.87 -11.65 -8.50
N ALA A 29 -7.15 -12.07 -8.44
CA ALA A 29 -7.58 -13.19 -7.62
C ALA A 29 -7.00 -14.52 -8.10
N LYS A 30 -6.95 -14.77 -9.40
CA LYS A 30 -6.39 -15.99 -10.02
C LYS A 30 -4.89 -16.11 -9.76
N GLU A 31 -4.16 -15.03 -9.94
CA GLU A 31 -2.70 -14.97 -9.67
C GLU A 31 -2.40 -14.82 -8.16
N ASN A 32 -3.44 -14.78 -7.32
CA ASN A 32 -3.35 -14.67 -5.86
C ASN A 32 -2.62 -13.42 -5.36
N LEU A 33 -2.68 -12.30 -6.09
CA LEU A 33 -1.89 -11.09 -5.81
C LEU A 33 -2.34 -10.33 -4.56
N TRP A 34 -3.53 -10.60 -4.05
CA TRP A 34 -3.94 -10.08 -2.73
C TRP A 34 -3.12 -10.67 -1.58
N ASN A 35 -2.53 -11.86 -1.78
CA ASN A 35 -1.89 -12.66 -0.74
C ASN A 35 -0.38 -12.84 -0.98
N LEU A 36 0.31 -11.81 -1.46
CA LEU A 36 1.75 -11.87 -1.75
C LEU A 36 2.56 -12.33 -0.53
N TRP A 37 2.23 -11.80 0.64
CA TRP A 37 2.97 -11.95 1.89
C TRP A 37 2.37 -13.00 2.82
N VAL A 38 1.15 -13.46 2.51
CA VAL A 38 0.44 -14.48 3.30
C VAL A 38 1.16 -15.82 3.13
N PRO A 39 1.39 -16.59 4.22
CA PRO A 39 2.07 -17.89 4.13
C PRO A 39 1.34 -18.89 3.24
N GLU A 40 2.10 -19.80 2.62
CA GLU A 40 1.52 -20.92 1.84
C GLU A 40 0.56 -21.77 2.68
N SER A 41 0.86 -21.96 3.96
CA SER A 41 -0.01 -22.67 4.92
C SER A 41 -1.38 -21.99 5.13
N HIS A 42 -1.50 -20.74 4.72
CA HIS A 42 -2.74 -19.93 4.72
C HIS A 42 -3.25 -19.66 3.30
N GLY A 43 -2.74 -20.38 2.30
CA GLY A 43 -3.12 -20.24 0.90
C GLY A 43 -2.56 -19.01 0.19
N GLY A 44 -1.53 -18.36 0.75
CA GLY A 44 -0.82 -17.24 0.15
C GLY A 44 0.33 -17.64 -0.76
N LEU A 45 1.07 -16.65 -1.26
CA LEU A 45 2.25 -16.84 -2.12
C LEU A 45 3.55 -16.90 -1.32
N GLU A 46 3.55 -16.48 -0.07
CA GLU A 46 4.72 -16.44 0.83
C GLU A 46 5.96 -15.86 0.13
N MET A 47 5.77 -14.78 -0.64
CA MET A 47 6.85 -14.18 -1.42
C MET A 47 7.94 -13.62 -0.52
N SER A 48 9.18 -13.71 -0.99
CA SER A 48 10.28 -12.96 -0.40
C SER A 48 10.04 -11.46 -0.53
N LEU A 49 10.65 -10.64 0.35
CA LEU A 49 10.50 -9.19 0.25
C LEU A 49 10.93 -8.69 -1.14
N THR A 50 12.09 -9.13 -1.62
CA THR A 50 12.66 -8.66 -2.90
C THR A 50 11.81 -9.07 -4.10
N ASP A 51 11.32 -10.31 -4.15
CA ASP A 51 10.44 -10.76 -5.24
C ASP A 51 9.11 -9.98 -5.25
N GLY A 52 8.55 -9.75 -4.06
CA GLY A 52 7.33 -8.96 -3.94
C GLY A 52 7.52 -7.49 -4.33
N LEU A 53 8.65 -6.86 -3.97
CA LEU A 53 8.98 -5.50 -4.40
C LEU A 53 9.09 -5.39 -5.91
N GLU A 54 9.77 -6.34 -6.58
CA GLU A 54 9.88 -6.39 -8.03
C GLU A 54 8.53 -6.55 -8.72
N LEU A 55 7.67 -7.42 -8.18
CA LEU A 55 6.31 -7.60 -8.70
C LEU A 55 5.48 -6.32 -8.55
N LEU A 56 5.47 -5.71 -7.36
CA LEU A 56 4.72 -4.46 -7.12
C LEU A 56 5.20 -3.31 -8.00
N ARG A 57 6.53 -3.19 -8.23
CA ARG A 57 7.11 -2.23 -9.19
C ARG A 57 6.58 -2.47 -10.60
N SER A 58 6.56 -3.73 -11.04
CA SER A 58 6.08 -4.11 -12.36
C SER A 58 4.59 -3.79 -12.54
N LEU A 59 3.76 -4.05 -11.52
CA LEU A 59 2.33 -3.69 -11.54
C LEU A 59 2.11 -2.19 -11.63
N ALA A 60 2.86 -1.39 -10.87
CA ALA A 60 2.78 0.07 -10.93
C ALA A 60 3.29 0.65 -12.26
N GLN A 61 4.24 -0.01 -12.92
CA GLN A 61 4.67 0.32 -14.28
C GLN A 61 3.58 0.02 -15.32
N MET A 62 2.76 -1.00 -15.11
CA MET A 62 1.63 -1.32 -15.99
C MET A 62 0.53 -0.27 -15.87
N ASP A 63 0.09 -0.01 -14.64
CA ASP A 63 -0.94 0.97 -14.31
C ASP A 63 -0.81 1.40 -12.85
N GLY A 64 -0.83 2.72 -12.60
CA GLY A 64 -0.64 3.27 -11.26
C GLY A 64 -1.72 2.83 -10.27
N SER A 65 -2.98 2.81 -10.69
CA SER A 65 -4.09 2.37 -9.83
C SER A 65 -4.03 0.88 -9.51
N LEU A 66 -3.67 0.04 -10.48
CA LEU A 66 -3.47 -1.39 -10.29
C LEU A 66 -2.35 -1.66 -9.28
N GLY A 67 -1.16 -1.08 -9.51
CA GLY A 67 0.00 -1.24 -8.62
C GLY A 67 -0.32 -0.79 -7.20
N TRP A 68 -0.92 0.39 -7.07
CA TRP A 68 -1.31 0.95 -5.78
C TRP A 68 -2.31 0.07 -5.04
N THR A 69 -3.37 -0.40 -5.72
CA THR A 69 -4.40 -1.23 -5.10
C THR A 69 -3.83 -2.57 -4.61
N VAL A 70 -3.04 -3.25 -5.45
CA VAL A 70 -2.42 -4.52 -5.03
C VAL A 70 -1.44 -4.30 -3.88
N THR A 71 -0.65 -3.22 -3.90
CA THR A 71 0.29 -2.91 -2.82
C THR A 71 -0.43 -2.72 -1.49
N LEU A 72 -1.46 -1.88 -1.46
CA LEU A 72 -2.15 -1.56 -0.20
C LEU A 72 -2.97 -2.75 0.33
N CYS A 73 -3.67 -3.48 -0.56
CA CYS A 73 -4.47 -4.62 -0.13
C CYS A 73 -3.60 -5.82 0.28
N SER A 74 -2.55 -6.15 -0.49
CA SER A 74 -1.62 -7.21 -0.08
C SER A 74 -0.85 -6.82 1.19
N GLY A 75 -0.49 -5.53 1.32
CA GLY A 75 0.13 -4.98 2.52
C GLY A 75 -0.80 -5.04 3.74
N ALA A 76 -2.11 -4.93 3.57
CA ALA A 76 -3.07 -5.16 4.66
C ALA A 76 -3.22 -6.66 4.99
N ASN A 77 -3.19 -7.55 3.98
CA ASN A 77 -3.19 -9.00 4.21
C ASN A 77 -1.93 -9.48 4.96
N PHE A 78 -0.82 -8.74 4.91
CA PHE A 78 0.35 -8.96 5.76
C PHE A 78 0.00 -9.04 7.25
N PHE A 79 -1.04 -8.34 7.70
CA PHE A 79 -1.48 -8.36 9.10
C PHE A 79 -2.02 -9.73 9.57
N VAL A 80 -2.16 -10.73 8.69
CA VAL A 80 -2.37 -12.11 9.12
C VAL A 80 -1.28 -12.56 10.13
N GLY A 81 -0.06 -12.06 9.97
CA GLY A 81 1.05 -12.31 10.90
C GLY A 81 0.87 -11.68 12.28
N ASN A 82 0.05 -10.64 12.38
CA ASN A 82 -0.22 -9.91 13.64
C ASN A 82 -1.48 -10.38 14.37
N LEU A 83 -2.26 -11.28 13.76
CA LEU A 83 -3.45 -11.88 14.36
C LEU A 83 -3.10 -13.16 15.11
N PRO A 84 -3.85 -13.54 16.18
CA PRO A 84 -3.74 -14.85 16.78
C PRO A 84 -3.84 -15.96 15.73
N LYS A 85 -3.07 -17.03 15.90
CA LYS A 85 -2.97 -18.12 14.88
C LYS A 85 -4.33 -18.69 14.50
N GLU A 86 -5.21 -18.85 15.49
CA GLU A 86 -6.57 -19.38 15.30
C GLU A 86 -7.40 -18.46 14.41
N VAL A 87 -7.25 -17.14 14.58
CA VAL A 87 -7.93 -16.12 13.76
C VAL A 87 -7.36 -16.12 12.34
N GLY A 88 -6.03 -16.21 12.21
CA GLY A 88 -5.39 -16.36 10.89
C GLY A 88 -5.92 -17.57 10.13
N HIS A 89 -6.00 -18.74 10.78
CA HIS A 89 -6.56 -19.95 10.18
C HIS A 89 -8.06 -19.87 9.88
N GLU A 90 -8.85 -19.20 10.74
CA GLU A 90 -10.27 -18.96 10.50
C GLU A 90 -10.50 -18.14 9.22
N LEU A 91 -9.70 -17.10 9.02
CA LEU A 91 -9.84 -16.17 7.90
C LEU A 91 -9.26 -16.71 6.59
N PHE A 92 -8.14 -17.41 6.65
CA PHE A 92 -7.38 -17.91 5.49
C PHE A 92 -7.41 -19.45 5.45
N ASN A 93 -8.59 -20.04 5.34
CA ASN A 93 -8.79 -21.52 5.41
C ASN A 93 -8.79 -22.24 4.05
N GLY A 94 -8.09 -21.71 3.06
CA GLY A 94 -7.96 -22.31 1.72
C GLY A 94 -9.15 -22.09 0.80
N ASN A 95 -10.37 -22.09 1.30
CA ASN A 95 -11.60 -21.76 0.55
C ASN A 95 -11.91 -20.26 0.63
N ASN A 96 -11.47 -19.59 1.67
CA ASN A 96 -11.59 -18.16 1.86
C ASN A 96 -10.28 -17.48 1.47
N ARG A 97 -10.37 -16.51 0.59
CA ARG A 97 -9.26 -15.62 0.22
C ARG A 97 -9.67 -14.19 0.55
N PRO A 98 -9.54 -13.79 1.82
CA PRO A 98 -9.95 -12.47 2.23
C PRO A 98 -9.09 -11.39 1.58
N ILE A 99 -9.70 -10.22 1.36
CA ILE A 99 -9.03 -9.02 0.89
C ILE A 99 -9.15 -8.00 2.01
N PHE A 100 -8.03 -7.70 2.67
CA PHE A 100 -7.96 -6.66 3.68
C PHE A 100 -7.55 -5.34 3.04
N GLY A 101 -8.01 -4.26 3.64
CA GLY A 101 -7.58 -2.92 3.36
C GLY A 101 -8.12 -1.99 4.45
N GLY A 102 -7.74 -0.74 4.44
CA GLY A 102 -8.24 0.17 5.47
C GLY A 102 -7.40 1.43 5.59
N SER A 103 -7.42 2.03 6.75
CA SER A 103 -6.75 3.30 7.02
C SER A 103 -5.79 3.17 8.19
N GLY A 104 -4.55 3.67 7.99
CA GLY A 104 -3.54 3.77 9.05
C GLY A 104 -3.76 4.95 10.01
N GLY A 105 -4.70 5.85 9.73
CA GLY A 105 -4.99 7.00 10.59
C GLY A 105 -5.79 6.62 11.83
N VAL A 106 -5.61 7.37 12.92
CA VAL A 106 -6.33 7.19 14.18
C VAL A 106 -7.50 8.18 14.21
N PHE A 107 -8.64 7.78 13.61
CA PHE A 107 -9.80 8.66 13.41
C PHE A 107 -11.03 8.28 14.25
N GLY A 108 -10.91 7.29 15.11
CA GLY A 108 -12.03 6.82 15.93
C GLY A 108 -11.60 6.32 17.28
N THR A 109 -12.59 5.78 18.00
CA THR A 109 -12.44 5.23 19.35
C THR A 109 -12.92 3.79 19.42
N ALA A 110 -12.37 3.03 20.36
CA ALA A 110 -12.73 1.67 20.68
C ALA A 110 -12.96 1.57 22.21
N ASP A 111 -14.22 1.64 22.60
CA ASP A 111 -14.64 1.55 24.02
C ASP A 111 -14.64 0.08 24.44
N LYS A 112 -13.91 -0.27 25.50
CA LYS A 112 -13.81 -1.64 25.99
C LYS A 112 -15.12 -2.09 26.60
N VAL A 113 -15.66 -3.22 26.11
CA VAL A 113 -16.91 -3.82 26.58
C VAL A 113 -16.78 -5.34 26.64
N GLY A 114 -16.69 -5.89 27.85
CA GLY A 114 -16.43 -7.34 28.03
C GLY A 114 -15.11 -7.77 27.43
N ASP A 115 -15.12 -8.83 26.62
CA ASP A 115 -13.95 -9.37 25.94
C ASP A 115 -13.64 -8.69 24.58
N GLY A 116 -14.38 -7.60 24.27
CA GLY A 116 -14.25 -6.90 23.00
C GLY A 116 -14.30 -5.39 23.14
N TYR A 117 -14.64 -4.74 22.04
CA TYR A 117 -14.66 -3.29 21.92
C TYR A 117 -15.86 -2.83 21.10
N VAL A 118 -16.47 -1.71 21.47
CA VAL A 118 -17.44 -0.99 20.65
C VAL A 118 -16.70 0.12 19.91
N ILE A 119 -16.68 0.03 18.58
CA ILE A 119 -15.89 0.92 17.70
C ILE A 119 -16.81 1.97 17.08
N ASN A 120 -16.33 3.23 17.09
CA ASN A 120 -16.98 4.37 16.48
C ASN A 120 -15.96 5.25 15.77
N GLY A 121 -16.29 5.73 14.56
CA GLY A 121 -15.48 6.69 13.83
C GLY A 121 -15.66 6.63 12.33
N THR A 122 -15.03 7.59 11.64
CA THR A 122 -14.96 7.65 10.19
C THR A 122 -13.51 7.70 9.76
N TRP A 123 -13.08 6.71 8.98
CA TRP A 123 -11.69 6.58 8.53
C TRP A 123 -11.54 6.95 7.06
N LYS A 124 -10.49 7.68 6.76
CA LYS A 124 -10.03 8.07 5.42
C LYS A 124 -8.65 7.45 5.23
N TYR A 125 -8.38 6.90 4.19
CA TYR A 125 -8.88 6.48 2.91
C TYR A 125 -8.57 4.98 2.80
N ALA A 126 -9.55 4.14 2.46
CA ALA A 126 -9.36 2.69 2.33
C ALA A 126 -9.22 2.32 0.84
N THR A 127 -8.00 2.09 0.38
CA THR A 127 -7.75 1.64 -0.98
C THR A 127 -8.48 0.33 -1.26
N GLY A 128 -9.20 0.28 -2.39
CA GLY A 128 -9.95 -0.90 -2.79
C GLY A 128 -11.26 -1.10 -2.03
N ALA A 129 -11.79 -0.10 -1.31
CA ALA A 129 -12.95 -0.22 -0.43
C ALA A 129 -14.11 -1.08 -0.99
N PRO A 130 -14.55 -0.94 -2.26
CA PRO A 130 -15.62 -1.79 -2.80
C PRO A 130 -15.24 -3.28 -2.90
N TYR A 131 -13.96 -3.60 -2.99
CA TYR A 131 -13.44 -4.96 -3.21
C TYR A 131 -13.10 -5.69 -1.91
N LEU A 132 -12.93 -4.95 -0.80
CA LEU A 132 -12.52 -5.49 0.48
C LEU A 132 -13.58 -6.43 1.05
N THR A 133 -13.10 -7.49 1.70
CA THR A 133 -13.91 -8.36 2.56
C THR A 133 -13.81 -7.97 4.03
N HIS A 134 -12.67 -7.37 4.40
CA HIS A 134 -12.41 -6.90 5.76
C HIS A 134 -11.70 -5.55 5.74
N PHE A 135 -12.03 -4.73 6.72
CA PHE A 135 -11.46 -3.40 6.91
C PHE A 135 -10.52 -3.38 8.11
N THR A 136 -9.33 -2.82 7.94
CA THR A 136 -8.40 -2.52 9.03
C THR A 136 -8.49 -1.05 9.42
N LEU A 137 -8.43 -0.78 10.70
CA LEU A 137 -8.48 0.57 11.23
C LEU A 137 -7.67 0.70 12.53
N ASN A 138 -7.25 1.92 12.85
CA ASN A 138 -6.65 2.25 14.14
C ASN A 138 -7.63 3.10 14.97
N ALA A 139 -7.76 2.78 16.24
CA ALA A 139 -8.63 3.50 17.16
C ALA A 139 -7.97 3.71 18.51
N LYS A 140 -8.31 4.82 19.18
CA LYS A 140 -7.93 5.07 20.57
C LYS A 140 -8.74 4.16 21.47
N ILE A 141 -8.08 3.51 22.43
CA ILE A 141 -8.73 2.67 23.43
C ILE A 141 -9.33 3.55 24.51
N ARG A 142 -10.57 3.25 24.86
CA ARG A 142 -11.27 3.92 25.96
C ARG A 142 -11.82 2.90 26.96
N GLU A 143 -11.76 3.25 28.22
CA GLU A 143 -12.40 2.53 29.33
C GLU A 143 -13.18 3.50 30.19
N ASN A 144 -14.42 3.15 30.56
CA ASN A 144 -15.30 4.00 31.38
C ASN A 144 -15.45 5.44 30.86
N GLY A 145 -15.45 5.61 29.52
CA GLY A 145 -15.63 6.91 28.86
C GLY A 145 -14.37 7.78 28.77
N ALA A 146 -13.21 7.31 29.24
CA ALA A 146 -11.93 8.04 29.17
C ALA A 146 -10.90 7.30 28.30
N ASP A 147 -9.99 8.06 27.64
CA ASP A 147 -8.88 7.48 26.89
C ASP A 147 -7.94 6.72 27.85
N VAL A 148 -7.55 5.52 27.49
CA VAL A 148 -6.49 4.77 28.18
C VAL A 148 -5.16 5.36 27.73
N LEU A 149 -4.31 5.74 28.70
CA LEU A 149 -3.02 6.36 28.43
C LEU A 149 -1.88 5.35 28.59
N MET A 150 -0.85 5.52 27.77
CA MET A 150 0.44 4.86 27.87
C MET A 150 1.29 5.56 28.96
N ASP A 151 2.43 4.96 29.35
CA ASP A 151 3.34 5.52 30.36
C ASP A 151 3.87 6.92 30.02
N ASP A 152 3.94 7.26 28.73
CA ASP A 152 4.38 8.57 28.23
C ASP A 152 3.24 9.60 28.15
N GLY A 153 2.02 9.24 28.58
CA GLY A 153 0.84 10.09 28.58
C GLY A 153 0.12 10.16 27.23
N THR A 154 0.57 9.45 26.19
CA THR A 154 -0.15 9.35 24.92
C THR A 154 -1.33 8.40 25.01
N SER A 155 -2.38 8.61 24.17
CA SER A 155 -3.52 7.69 24.12
C SER A 155 -3.09 6.33 23.57
N MET A 156 -3.48 5.25 24.26
CA MET A 156 -3.28 3.89 23.74
C MET A 156 -4.06 3.70 22.45
N VAL A 157 -3.37 3.20 21.41
CA VAL A 157 -3.97 2.89 20.10
C VAL A 157 -3.86 1.39 19.84
N ARG A 158 -4.91 0.81 19.27
CA ARG A 158 -4.88 -0.55 18.72
C ARG A 158 -5.46 -0.57 17.31
N SER A 159 -5.01 -1.53 16.55
CA SER A 159 -5.57 -1.84 15.25
C SER A 159 -6.67 -2.90 15.39
N PHE A 160 -7.64 -2.84 14.49
CA PHE A 160 -8.79 -3.75 14.49
C PHE A 160 -9.06 -4.25 13.07
N LEU A 161 -9.57 -5.46 12.98
CA LEU A 161 -10.06 -6.07 11.74
C LEU A 161 -11.58 -6.24 11.85
N LEU A 162 -12.32 -5.61 10.94
CA LEU A 162 -13.78 -5.66 10.85
C LEU A 162 -14.21 -6.32 9.54
N LYS A 163 -15.29 -7.07 9.57
CA LYS A 163 -15.94 -7.57 8.33
C LYS A 163 -16.58 -6.42 7.56
N LYS A 164 -16.71 -6.57 6.24
CA LYS A 164 -17.33 -5.57 5.37
C LYS A 164 -18.73 -5.16 5.85
N GLU A 165 -19.50 -6.11 6.38
CA GLU A 165 -20.87 -5.89 6.85
C GLU A 165 -20.95 -5.03 8.12
N GLN A 166 -19.83 -4.80 8.80
CA GLN A 166 -19.72 -3.97 10.00
C GLN A 166 -19.34 -2.52 9.69
N VAL A 167 -19.14 -2.18 8.42
CA VAL A 167 -18.74 -0.85 8.00
C VAL A 167 -19.69 -0.30 6.94
N GLU A 168 -19.84 1.02 6.88
CA GLU A 168 -20.53 1.73 5.82
C GLU A 168 -19.48 2.43 4.93
N ILE A 169 -19.45 2.11 3.63
CA ILE A 169 -18.53 2.73 2.67
C ILE A 169 -19.12 4.06 2.22
N ILE A 170 -18.33 5.11 2.35
CA ILE A 170 -18.67 6.47 1.91
C ILE A 170 -17.95 6.70 0.58
N HIS A 171 -18.71 6.70 -0.53
CA HIS A 171 -18.14 6.87 -1.86
C HIS A 171 -17.73 8.34 -2.12
N ASP A 172 -16.54 8.70 -1.61
CA ASP A 172 -15.99 10.06 -1.67
C ASP A 172 -14.65 10.16 -2.41
N TRP A 173 -14.16 9.07 -3.04
CA TRP A 173 -12.94 9.10 -3.81
C TRP A 173 -13.10 9.80 -5.15
N ASN A 174 -12.86 11.10 -5.16
CA ASN A 174 -12.95 11.95 -6.36
C ASN A 174 -11.64 12.72 -6.56
N THR A 175 -10.65 12.09 -7.16
CA THR A 175 -9.28 12.58 -7.31
C THR A 175 -8.89 12.74 -8.78
N MET A 176 -7.83 13.51 -9.05
CA MET A 176 -7.35 13.70 -10.42
C MET A 176 -6.69 12.45 -11.01
N GLY A 177 -6.07 11.61 -10.19
CA GLY A 177 -5.41 10.35 -10.58
C GLY A 177 -5.63 9.26 -9.54
N LEU A 178 -5.10 8.06 -9.77
CA LEU A 178 -5.37 6.86 -8.96
C LEU A 178 -6.88 6.61 -8.81
N ARG A 179 -7.66 6.93 -9.83
CA ARG A 179 -9.13 6.90 -9.74
C ARG A 179 -9.65 5.49 -9.54
N ALA A 180 -9.08 4.54 -10.29
CA ALA A 180 -9.50 3.15 -10.21
C ALA A 180 -9.12 2.42 -8.92
N THR A 181 -8.38 3.08 -8.00
CA THR A 181 -8.10 2.51 -6.67
C THR A 181 -9.34 2.49 -5.79
N ALA A 182 -10.38 3.27 -6.11
CA ALA A 182 -11.62 3.38 -5.31
C ALA A 182 -11.30 3.49 -3.80
N THR A 183 -10.44 4.47 -3.48
CA THR A 183 -9.91 4.68 -2.12
C THR A 183 -10.91 5.48 -1.27
N ASP A 184 -12.10 4.93 -1.13
CA ASP A 184 -13.21 5.54 -0.42
C ASP A 184 -12.98 5.60 1.10
N SER A 185 -13.68 6.52 1.76
CA SER A 185 -13.80 6.56 3.21
C SER A 185 -14.77 5.49 3.71
N PHE A 186 -14.71 5.17 5.00
CA PHE A 186 -15.68 4.28 5.62
C PHE A 186 -16.01 4.71 7.05
N GLU A 187 -17.22 4.42 7.48
CA GLU A 187 -17.73 4.71 8.82
C GLU A 187 -18.03 3.40 9.57
N VAL A 188 -17.75 3.42 10.86
CA VAL A 188 -18.14 2.39 11.81
C VAL A 188 -18.98 3.05 12.88
N ASN A 189 -20.21 2.57 13.05
CA ASN A 189 -21.16 3.15 14.00
C ASN A 189 -21.56 2.11 15.05
N SER A 190 -21.01 2.25 16.26
CA SER A 190 -21.31 1.42 17.44
C SER A 190 -21.22 -0.09 17.19
N GLN A 191 -20.19 -0.53 16.41
CA GLN A 191 -19.99 -1.94 16.12
C GLN A 191 -19.18 -2.63 17.22
N TRP A 192 -19.75 -3.68 17.80
CA TRP A 192 -18.98 -4.54 18.69
C TRP A 192 -18.07 -5.47 17.91
N VAL A 193 -16.80 -5.54 18.33
CA VAL A 193 -15.75 -6.37 17.73
C VAL A 193 -15.07 -7.16 18.84
N ASP A 194 -15.00 -8.49 18.68
CA ASP A 194 -14.29 -9.38 19.60
C ASP A 194 -12.81 -8.97 19.69
N GLY A 195 -12.26 -8.96 20.90
CA GLY A 195 -10.87 -8.58 21.17
C GLY A 195 -9.84 -9.41 20.39
N LYS A 196 -10.17 -10.64 19.98
CA LYS A 196 -9.31 -11.50 19.13
C LYS A 196 -9.00 -10.90 17.75
N TYR A 197 -9.84 -9.98 17.25
CA TYR A 197 -9.63 -9.25 16.00
C TYR A 197 -8.89 -7.91 16.19
N SER A 198 -8.39 -7.64 17.40
CA SER A 198 -7.48 -6.52 17.63
C SER A 198 -6.02 -6.96 17.54
N PHE A 199 -5.16 -6.09 17.03
CA PHE A 199 -3.74 -6.36 16.91
C PHE A 199 -2.87 -5.11 17.13
N VAL A 200 -1.58 -5.33 17.26
CA VAL A 200 -0.57 -4.25 17.39
C VAL A 200 0.48 -4.47 16.31
N TYR A 201 0.89 -3.40 15.66
CA TYR A 201 1.98 -3.45 14.69
C TYR A 201 3.27 -3.96 15.37
N ASN A 202 4.08 -4.69 14.61
CA ASN A 202 5.33 -5.28 15.09
C ASN A 202 5.18 -6.32 16.22
N GLN A 203 3.96 -6.82 16.50
CA GLN A 203 3.72 -7.99 17.31
C GLN A 203 3.26 -9.14 16.40
N PHE A 204 4.02 -10.24 16.37
CA PHE A 204 3.82 -11.31 15.38
C PHE A 204 3.52 -12.65 16.05
N TYR A 205 2.63 -13.41 15.43
CA TYR A 205 2.24 -14.75 15.85
C TYR A 205 2.70 -15.83 14.87
N LEU A 206 3.11 -15.44 13.65
CA LEU A 206 3.60 -16.34 12.61
C LEU A 206 5.14 -16.26 12.49
N PRO A 207 5.82 -17.38 12.19
CA PRO A 207 7.28 -17.48 12.25
C PRO A 207 8.01 -16.94 11.01
N GLN A 208 7.31 -16.71 9.90
CA GLN A 208 7.94 -16.34 8.63
C GLN A 208 8.79 -15.08 8.76
N PRO A 209 9.97 -15.04 8.12
CA PRO A 209 10.89 -13.90 8.23
C PRO A 209 10.27 -12.58 7.81
N ILE A 210 9.34 -12.58 6.85
CA ILE A 210 8.68 -11.37 6.35
C ILE A 210 7.98 -10.59 7.47
N PHE A 211 7.38 -11.27 8.45
CA PHE A 211 6.70 -10.63 9.58
C PHE A 211 7.64 -10.00 10.61
N LYS A 212 8.93 -10.33 10.58
CA LYS A 212 9.94 -9.74 11.46
C LYS A 212 10.44 -8.38 10.96
N ILE A 213 10.06 -8.00 9.74
CA ILE A 213 10.37 -6.68 9.19
C ILE A 213 9.51 -5.64 9.91
N PRO A 214 10.10 -4.57 10.47
CA PRO A 214 9.32 -3.47 11.04
C PRO A 214 8.31 -2.96 10.02
N PHE A 215 7.04 -2.82 10.42
CA PHE A 215 5.98 -2.45 9.47
C PHE A 215 6.25 -1.12 8.75
N SER A 216 6.92 -0.18 9.42
CA SER A 216 7.33 1.09 8.81
C SER A 216 8.31 0.91 7.65
N VAL A 217 9.27 -0.03 7.77
CA VAL A 217 10.22 -0.38 6.70
C VAL A 217 9.50 -1.09 5.55
N PHE A 218 8.62 -2.04 5.88
CA PHE A 218 7.80 -2.73 4.90
C PHE A 218 6.94 -1.75 4.09
N ALA A 219 6.28 -0.81 4.77
CA ALA A 219 5.46 0.21 4.12
C ALA A 219 6.29 1.17 3.26
N ASP A 220 7.46 1.61 3.73
CA ASP A 220 8.35 2.48 2.96
C ASP A 220 8.79 1.81 1.66
N LEU A 221 9.29 0.58 1.72
CA LEU A 221 9.79 -0.14 0.56
C LEU A 221 8.68 -0.47 -0.45
N THR A 222 7.54 -1.00 0.02
CA THR A 222 6.42 -1.38 -0.86
C THR A 222 5.76 -0.17 -1.53
N LEU A 223 5.69 0.97 -0.87
CA LEU A 223 5.21 2.20 -1.50
C LEU A 223 6.26 2.85 -2.40
N TRP A 224 7.53 2.84 -2.02
CA TRP A 224 8.60 3.41 -2.85
C TRP A 224 8.66 2.78 -4.23
N VAL A 225 8.53 1.44 -4.34
CA VAL A 225 8.52 0.77 -5.65
C VAL A 225 7.33 1.16 -6.53
N ASN A 226 6.20 1.60 -5.96
CA ASN A 226 5.09 2.13 -6.75
C ASN A 226 5.43 3.45 -7.43
N TYR A 227 6.08 4.38 -6.71
CA TYR A 227 6.54 5.63 -7.32
C TYR A 227 7.58 5.36 -8.42
N ILE A 228 8.49 4.42 -8.18
CA ILE A 228 9.47 3.98 -9.19
C ILE A 228 8.75 3.41 -10.41
N GLY A 229 7.81 2.48 -10.25
CA GLY A 229 7.09 1.86 -11.36
C GLY A 229 6.28 2.87 -12.19
N MET A 230 5.58 3.81 -11.53
CA MET A 230 4.90 4.90 -12.24
C MET A 230 5.88 5.83 -12.97
N ALA A 231 7.04 6.13 -12.39
CA ALA A 231 8.07 6.93 -13.05
C ALA A 231 8.69 6.20 -14.26
N GLU A 232 8.88 4.87 -14.18
CA GLU A 232 9.28 4.04 -15.33
C GLU A 232 8.25 4.10 -16.45
N ARG A 233 6.94 4.02 -16.11
CA ARG A 233 5.88 4.18 -17.10
C ARG A 233 5.92 5.57 -17.73
N PHE A 234 6.06 6.63 -16.92
CA PHE A 234 6.17 8.00 -17.42
C PHE A 234 7.36 8.13 -18.38
N LEU A 235 8.53 7.64 -18.01
CA LEU A 235 9.72 7.65 -18.87
C LEU A 235 9.50 6.91 -20.19
N LYS A 236 8.93 5.70 -20.14
CA LYS A 236 8.63 4.87 -21.31
C LYS A 236 7.70 5.61 -22.30
N GLU A 237 6.60 6.16 -21.82
CA GLU A 237 5.64 6.87 -22.64
C GLU A 237 6.24 8.17 -23.22
N THR A 238 7.05 8.87 -22.43
CA THR A 238 7.74 10.10 -22.86
C THR A 238 8.75 9.81 -23.98
N GLN A 239 9.49 8.71 -23.91
CA GLN A 239 10.44 8.30 -24.95
C GLN A 239 9.81 8.08 -26.33
N LEU A 240 8.50 7.80 -26.38
CA LEU A 240 7.77 7.59 -27.64
C LEU A 240 7.46 8.91 -28.37
N ILE A 241 7.41 10.04 -27.66
CA ILE A 241 6.95 11.31 -28.24
C ILE A 241 8.03 12.40 -28.27
N VAL A 242 9.06 12.30 -27.44
CA VAL A 242 10.12 13.31 -27.36
C VAL A 242 11.12 13.13 -28.48
N ALA A 243 11.40 14.21 -29.23
CA ALA A 243 12.39 14.22 -30.29
C ALA A 243 13.83 14.21 -29.74
N ASP A 244 14.12 15.08 -28.77
CA ASP A 244 15.41 15.15 -28.08
C ASP A 244 15.37 14.32 -26.79
N LYS A 245 15.92 13.12 -26.86
CA LYS A 245 16.03 12.23 -25.68
C LYS A 245 17.01 12.71 -24.62
N GLY A 246 17.85 13.70 -24.92
CA GLY A 246 18.80 14.29 -23.98
C GLY A 246 18.12 14.90 -22.74
N ILE A 247 16.91 15.44 -22.93
CA ILE A 247 16.12 16.00 -21.83
C ILE A 247 15.70 14.98 -20.75
N LEU A 248 15.74 13.68 -21.10
CA LEU A 248 15.34 12.58 -20.21
C LEU A 248 16.50 11.99 -19.40
N LYS A 249 17.73 12.43 -19.68
CA LYS A 249 18.94 11.83 -19.10
C LYS A 249 18.93 11.87 -17.58
N ASP A 250 18.55 13.00 -17.00
CA ASP A 250 18.54 13.18 -15.53
C ASP A 250 17.44 12.32 -14.92
N LEU A 251 16.24 12.29 -15.51
CA LEU A 251 15.16 11.41 -15.08
C LEU A 251 15.58 9.93 -15.12
N GLN A 252 16.26 9.51 -16.19
CA GLN A 252 16.77 8.14 -16.31
C GLN A 252 17.77 7.79 -15.22
N ASN A 253 18.74 8.67 -14.97
CA ASN A 253 19.76 8.45 -13.95
C ASN A 253 19.13 8.36 -12.54
N ILE A 254 18.27 9.32 -12.19
CA ILE A 254 17.59 9.34 -10.88
C ILE A 254 16.72 8.10 -10.70
N LEU A 255 16.05 7.64 -11.76
CA LEU A 255 15.24 6.44 -11.74
C LEU A 255 16.09 5.19 -11.50
N LEU A 256 17.20 5.03 -12.22
CA LEU A 256 18.12 3.90 -12.05
C LEU A 256 18.75 3.88 -10.65
N ASP A 257 19.15 5.03 -10.12
CA ASP A 257 19.67 5.16 -8.77
C ASP A 257 18.60 4.79 -7.73
N GLY A 258 17.35 5.25 -7.92
CA GLY A 258 16.23 4.92 -7.04
C GLY A 258 15.91 3.42 -7.03
N ILE A 259 15.92 2.76 -8.20
CA ILE A 259 15.72 1.30 -8.30
C ILE A 259 16.84 0.58 -7.52
N LYS A 260 18.10 0.92 -7.81
CA LYS A 260 19.25 0.29 -7.18
C LYS A 260 19.24 0.46 -5.67
N GLU A 261 18.91 1.64 -5.18
CA GLU A 261 18.87 1.96 -3.75
C GLU A 261 17.73 1.21 -3.06
N CYS A 262 16.52 1.25 -3.63
CA CYS A 262 15.34 0.57 -3.08
C CYS A 262 15.54 -0.95 -3.01
N MET A 263 15.98 -1.57 -4.12
CA MET A 263 16.22 -3.02 -4.16
C MET A 263 17.36 -3.43 -3.24
N GLY A 264 18.46 -2.65 -3.19
CA GLY A 264 19.57 -2.91 -2.27
C GLY A 264 19.19 -2.77 -0.80
N ASP A 265 18.33 -1.84 -0.45
CA ASP A 265 17.77 -1.74 0.91
C ASP A 265 16.85 -2.93 1.21
N GLY A 266 16.00 -3.34 0.26
CA GLY A 266 15.16 -4.54 0.36
C GLY A 266 15.96 -5.82 0.59
N GLU A 267 17.02 -6.06 -0.20
CA GLU A 267 17.93 -7.19 -0.06
C GLU A 267 18.60 -7.22 1.32
N ARG A 268 19.05 -6.06 1.79
CA ARG A 268 19.69 -5.94 3.12
C ARG A 268 18.72 -6.30 4.23
N ILE A 269 17.50 -5.78 4.21
CA ILE A 269 16.47 -6.07 5.21
C ILE A 269 16.09 -7.55 5.17
N GLN A 270 15.87 -8.11 3.98
CA GLN A 270 15.58 -9.52 3.81
C GLN A 270 16.68 -10.40 4.41
N PHE A 271 17.94 -10.12 4.11
CA PHE A 271 19.08 -10.84 4.68
C PHE A 271 19.09 -10.77 6.22
N MET A 272 18.90 -9.56 6.78
CA MET A 272 18.90 -9.40 8.25
C MET A 272 17.82 -10.24 8.92
N VAL A 273 16.59 -10.24 8.41
CA VAL A 273 15.50 -11.02 9.05
C VAL A 273 15.64 -12.53 8.84
N MET A 274 16.24 -12.97 7.74
CA MET A 274 16.58 -14.38 7.50
C MET A 274 17.65 -14.89 8.47
N GLU A 275 18.64 -14.04 8.79
CA GLU A 275 19.68 -14.33 9.79
C GLU A 275 19.22 -14.09 11.24
N ALA A 276 17.91 -13.90 11.44
CA ALA A 276 17.31 -13.59 12.74
C ALA A 276 17.92 -12.35 13.44
N GLN A 277 18.44 -11.40 12.67
CA GLN A 277 18.98 -10.14 13.18
C GLN A 277 17.82 -9.12 13.31
N ASN A 278 17.89 -8.30 14.36
CA ASN A 278 16.99 -7.16 14.50
C ASN A 278 17.35 -6.08 13.48
N THR A 279 16.35 -5.37 12.96
CA THR A 279 16.57 -4.17 12.13
C THR A 279 16.88 -3.00 13.06
N PRO A 280 18.13 -2.46 13.06
CA PRO A 280 18.46 -1.30 13.87
C PRO A 280 17.65 -0.06 13.45
N GLU A 281 17.31 0.80 14.39
CA GLU A 281 16.55 2.04 14.14
C GLU A 281 17.21 2.93 13.09
N TYR A 282 18.54 3.02 13.08
CA TYR A 282 19.29 3.72 12.03
C TYR A 282 18.94 3.24 10.61
N HIS A 283 18.75 1.93 10.40
CA HIS A 283 18.34 1.41 9.08
C HIS A 283 16.91 1.80 8.75
N VAL A 284 16.01 1.78 9.73
CA VAL A 284 14.61 2.22 9.57
C VAL A 284 14.55 3.66 9.10
N GLU A 285 15.25 4.56 9.78
CA GLU A 285 15.31 5.98 9.44
C GLU A 285 15.97 6.22 8.06
N LYS A 286 17.06 5.52 7.78
CA LYS A 286 17.81 5.65 6.53
C LYS A 286 16.96 5.25 5.32
N ILE A 287 16.22 4.13 5.40
CA ILE A 287 15.33 3.66 4.33
C ILE A 287 14.26 4.72 4.07
N HIS A 288 13.64 5.25 5.12
CA HIS A 288 12.66 6.32 4.96
C HIS A 288 13.23 7.58 4.31
N GLN A 289 14.45 7.99 4.69
CA GLN A 289 15.16 9.14 4.11
C GLN A 289 15.51 8.89 2.64
N ASN A 290 15.99 7.69 2.29
CA ASN A 290 16.30 7.29 0.93
C ASN A 290 15.06 7.33 0.04
N ALA A 291 13.96 6.70 0.47
CA ALA A 291 12.68 6.69 -0.23
C ALA A 291 12.14 8.12 -0.44
N SER A 292 12.12 8.93 0.63
CA SER A 292 11.65 10.32 0.59
C SER A 292 12.49 11.20 -0.35
N ARG A 293 13.81 11.01 -0.37
CA ARG A 293 14.73 11.72 -1.29
C ARG A 293 14.47 11.28 -2.73
N SER A 294 14.40 9.97 -2.98
CA SER A 294 14.16 9.40 -4.31
C SER A 294 12.83 9.90 -4.90
N VAL A 295 11.74 9.79 -4.15
CA VAL A 295 10.42 10.26 -4.58
C VAL A 295 10.41 11.75 -4.89
N ARG A 296 11.06 12.59 -4.07
CA ARG A 296 11.18 14.02 -4.34
C ARG A 296 11.97 14.31 -5.62
N SER A 297 13.08 13.61 -5.83
CA SER A 297 13.91 13.81 -7.03
C SER A 297 13.16 13.37 -8.30
N LEU A 298 12.47 12.24 -8.27
CA LEU A 298 11.60 11.78 -9.36
C LEU A 298 10.48 12.79 -9.64
N THR A 299 9.83 13.29 -8.59
CA THR A 299 8.76 14.31 -8.70
C THR A 299 9.27 15.57 -9.39
N TYR A 300 10.43 16.07 -9.00
CA TYR A 300 11.05 17.26 -9.61
C TYR A 300 11.32 17.04 -11.10
N GLU A 301 11.90 15.90 -11.46
CA GLU A 301 12.22 15.59 -12.86
C GLU A 301 10.98 15.39 -13.72
N ILE A 302 9.94 14.74 -13.21
CA ILE A 302 8.68 14.59 -13.92
C ILE A 302 8.04 15.97 -14.19
N ILE A 303 8.05 16.88 -13.20
CA ILE A 303 7.56 18.27 -13.37
C ILE A 303 8.41 19.01 -14.42
N ARG A 304 9.73 18.87 -14.39
CA ARG A 304 10.65 19.52 -15.33
C ARG A 304 10.40 19.06 -16.77
N VAL A 305 10.16 17.77 -16.96
CA VAL A 305 9.98 17.15 -18.30
C VAL A 305 8.59 17.41 -18.85
N PHE A 306 7.54 17.29 -18.04
CA PHE A 306 6.13 17.29 -18.49
C PHE A 306 5.76 18.48 -19.38
N PRO A 307 6.14 19.76 -19.09
CA PRO A 307 5.81 20.90 -19.95
C PRO A 307 6.43 20.86 -21.36
N THR A 308 7.45 20.03 -21.55
CA THR A 308 8.14 19.91 -22.86
C THR A 308 7.46 18.91 -23.81
N LEU A 309 6.43 18.18 -23.34
CA LEU A 309 5.82 17.07 -24.07
C LEU A 309 4.69 17.49 -25.01
N GLY A 310 4.33 18.77 -24.98
CA GLY A 310 3.27 19.34 -25.81
C GLY A 310 1.86 18.89 -25.40
N ILE A 311 0.87 19.34 -26.17
CA ILE A 311 -0.55 19.20 -25.84
C ILE A 311 -1.02 17.75 -25.68
N ARG A 312 -0.39 16.80 -26.35
CA ARG A 312 -0.71 15.37 -26.25
C ARG A 312 -0.65 14.87 -24.80
N ALA A 313 0.38 15.28 -24.04
CA ALA A 313 0.49 14.93 -22.63
C ALA A 313 -0.63 15.53 -21.77
N GLY A 314 -1.30 16.58 -22.26
CA GLY A 314 -2.44 17.20 -21.59
C GLY A 314 -3.80 16.55 -21.90
N THR A 315 -3.90 15.68 -22.91
CA THR A 315 -5.17 15.05 -23.29
C THR A 315 -5.51 13.85 -22.41
N MET A 316 -6.78 13.73 -22.01
CA MET A 316 -7.26 12.71 -21.05
C MET A 316 -7.15 11.28 -21.59
N ASP A 317 -7.12 11.10 -22.88
CA ASP A 317 -7.02 9.83 -23.59
C ASP A 317 -5.57 9.42 -23.89
N HIS A 318 -4.58 10.14 -23.35
CA HIS A 318 -3.17 9.79 -23.54
C HIS A 318 -2.57 9.15 -22.28
N PRO A 319 -1.80 8.04 -22.39
CA PRO A 319 -1.19 7.36 -21.25
C PRO A 319 -0.31 8.27 -20.36
N LEU A 320 0.41 9.23 -20.96
CA LEU A 320 1.20 10.22 -20.22
C LEU A 320 0.36 11.08 -19.28
N ASN A 321 -0.85 11.48 -19.71
CA ASN A 321 -1.74 12.25 -18.87
C ASN A 321 -2.18 11.42 -17.67
N GLN A 322 -2.56 10.16 -17.89
CA GLN A 322 -2.98 9.29 -16.80
C GLN A 322 -1.84 9.06 -15.80
N VAL A 323 -0.66 8.61 -16.25
CA VAL A 323 0.46 8.32 -15.33
C VAL A 323 0.94 9.57 -14.59
N PHE A 324 0.90 10.74 -15.23
CA PHE A 324 1.19 12.01 -14.56
C PHE A 324 0.20 12.27 -13.41
N ARG A 325 -1.09 12.17 -13.67
CA ARG A 325 -2.13 12.37 -12.65
C ARG A 325 -2.04 11.33 -11.52
N ASP A 326 -1.81 10.06 -11.86
CA ASP A 326 -1.66 8.98 -10.89
C ASP A 326 -0.45 9.22 -9.99
N TYR A 327 0.70 9.55 -10.56
CA TYR A 327 1.92 9.87 -9.82
C TYR A 327 1.70 11.04 -8.85
N PHE A 328 1.12 12.15 -9.34
CA PHE A 328 0.92 13.33 -8.49
C PHE A 328 -0.19 13.14 -7.45
N THR A 329 -1.19 12.30 -7.70
CA THR A 329 -2.13 11.89 -6.66
C THR A 329 -1.42 11.06 -5.58
N ALA A 330 -0.56 10.11 -5.97
CA ALA A 330 0.25 9.34 -5.03
C ALA A 330 1.13 10.23 -4.13
N THR A 331 1.70 11.34 -4.65
CA THR A 331 2.53 12.25 -3.84
C THR A 331 1.77 12.95 -2.72
N GLN A 332 0.43 12.92 -2.73
CA GLN A 332 -0.40 13.44 -1.63
C GLN A 332 -0.50 12.46 -0.46
N HIS A 333 -0.05 11.21 -0.63
CA HIS A 333 0.02 10.26 0.46
C HIS A 333 1.07 10.71 1.49
N HIS A 334 0.71 10.69 2.77
CA HIS A 334 1.50 11.26 3.86
C HIS A 334 2.90 10.68 4.02
N ILE A 335 3.13 9.41 3.61
CA ILE A 335 4.34 8.65 3.93
C ILE A 335 5.64 9.34 3.47
N PHE A 336 5.64 9.93 2.25
CA PHE A 336 6.78 10.65 1.69
C PHE A 336 6.52 12.15 1.52
N SER A 337 5.41 12.64 2.07
CA SER A 337 5.08 14.06 2.11
C SER A 337 6.09 14.82 2.96
N PRO A 338 6.42 16.08 2.62
CA PRO A 338 7.27 16.94 3.47
C PRO A 338 6.73 17.14 4.89
N LEU A 339 5.41 16.91 5.08
CA LEU A 339 4.72 17.00 6.38
C LEU A 339 4.58 15.64 7.06
N GLY A 340 4.99 14.55 6.38
CA GLY A 340 4.80 13.18 6.86
C GLY A 340 5.64 12.82 8.07
N ARG A 341 5.21 11.83 8.82
CA ARG A 341 5.76 11.24 10.06
C ARG A 341 6.02 12.17 11.24
N ARG A 342 6.23 13.49 11.05
CA ARG A 342 6.46 14.42 12.17
C ARG A 342 5.25 14.60 13.10
N ASN A 343 4.05 14.18 12.66
CA ASN A 343 2.79 14.35 13.39
C ASN A 343 2.09 13.02 13.75
N GLN A 344 2.77 11.88 13.67
CA GLN A 344 2.17 10.55 13.90
C GLN A 344 2.90 9.69 14.95
N LEU A 345 3.81 10.31 15.72
CA LEU A 345 4.40 9.69 16.92
C LEU A 345 3.77 10.28 18.16
#